data_dd6be6d17d677b33608e40f97f4f773e
#
_entry.id   dd6be6d17d677b33608e40f97f4f773e
#
_cell.length_a   1.000
_cell.length_b   1.000
_cell.length_c   1.000
_cell.angle_alpha   90.00
_cell.angle_beta   90.00
_cell.angle_gamma   90.00
#
_symmetry.space_group_name_H-M   'P 1'
#
loop_
_entity.id
_entity.type
_entity.pdbx_description
1 polymer ?
#
loop_
_entity_poly.entity_id
_entity_poly.type
_entity_poly.pdbx_seq_one_letter_code
_entity_poly.pdbx_strand_id
1 'polypeptide(L)'
;MFTPRLSPTVSGYAMPSIWPVVPIIAGDATIPAVGVRLAGEPLTELILSRIVAEINDNPILDGITISGGDPFYNPFALLALLRRLKEETHKNVWCYTGYTYESLLKDETRRPCLDYIDTLVDGPFVQSLFDPALSFRGSSNQRILHLSKYR
;
A
#
# COMPACT_ATOMS: atom_id res chain seq x y z
N MET A 1 -7.20 16.70 -17.18
CA MET A 1 -6.57 15.48 -16.64
C MET A 1 -6.13 15.79 -15.22
N PHE A 2 -6.75 15.15 -14.26
CA PHE A 2 -6.47 15.36 -12.85
C PHE A 2 -5.22 14.58 -12.46
N THR A 3 -4.18 15.27 -11.99
CA THR A 3 -2.99 14.60 -11.43
C THR A 3 -3.15 14.53 -9.92
N PRO A 4 -3.35 13.36 -9.35
CA PRO A 4 -3.47 13.21 -7.90
C PRO A 4 -2.15 13.56 -7.21
N ARG A 5 -2.25 14.16 -6.04
CA ARG A 5 -1.09 14.48 -5.20
C ARG A 5 -0.81 13.38 -4.22
N LEU A 6 0.38 12.82 -4.27
CA LEU A 6 0.91 11.96 -3.23
C LEU A 6 1.41 12.78 -2.06
N SER A 7 1.05 12.35 -0.88
CA SER A 7 1.69 12.82 0.33
C SER A 7 2.97 12.00 0.57
N PRO A 8 4.10 12.64 0.83
CA PRO A 8 5.38 11.93 0.88
C PRO A 8 5.63 11.31 2.22
N THR A 9 6.13 10.18 2.23
CA THR A 9 7.12 9.52 3.09
C THR A 9 6.74 8.10 3.43
N VAL A 10 7.34 7.21 2.71
CA VAL A 10 7.57 5.85 3.15
C VAL A 10 9.01 5.79 3.61
N SER A 11 9.24 5.44 4.88
CA SER A 11 10.57 5.10 5.40
C SER A 11 11.68 6.12 5.04
N GLY A 12 11.43 7.40 5.31
CA GLY A 12 12.45 8.44 5.13
C GLY A 12 12.66 8.95 3.70
N TYR A 13 11.89 8.47 2.74
CA TYR A 13 11.98 8.92 1.35
C TYR A 13 10.79 9.80 0.97
N ALA A 14 11.10 10.99 0.43
CA ALA A 14 10.12 11.83 -0.21
C ALA A 14 9.72 11.20 -1.55
N MET A 15 8.51 10.66 -1.62
CA MET A 15 7.91 10.28 -2.89
C MET A 15 7.32 11.50 -3.59
N PRO A 16 7.48 11.65 -4.90
CA PRO A 16 6.82 12.73 -5.61
C PRO A 16 5.30 12.59 -5.45
N SER A 17 4.66 13.68 -5.10
CA SER A 17 3.25 13.75 -4.73
C SER A 17 2.33 13.59 -5.94
N ILE A 18 1.80 12.41 -6.21
CA ILE A 18 0.92 12.16 -7.34
C ILE A 18 -0.44 11.55 -6.94
N TRP A 19 -0.62 11.07 -5.69
CA TRP A 19 -1.88 10.43 -5.27
C TRP A 19 -2.32 10.90 -3.90
N PRO A 20 -3.59 11.18 -3.68
CA PRO A 20 -4.10 11.23 -2.32
C PRO A 20 -4.04 9.81 -1.74
N VAL A 21 -3.15 9.65 -0.79
CA VAL A 21 -2.88 8.37 -0.14
C VAL A 21 -3.58 8.35 1.20
N VAL A 22 -4.33 7.30 1.44
CA VAL A 22 -4.59 6.84 2.81
C VAL A 22 -3.52 5.80 3.11
N PRO A 23 -2.46 6.12 3.84
CA PRO A 23 -1.52 5.11 4.25
C PRO A 23 -2.17 4.29 5.34
N ILE A 24 -2.47 3.08 5.01
CA ILE A 24 -2.89 2.08 5.95
C ILE A 24 -1.63 1.32 6.33
N ILE A 25 -1.20 1.53 7.56
CA ILE A 25 0.03 0.95 8.06
C ILE A 25 -0.32 -0.32 8.81
N ALA A 26 0.15 -1.45 8.31
CA ALA A 26 0.18 -2.69 9.07
C ALA A 26 1.56 -2.80 9.74
N GLY A 27 1.63 -2.63 11.05
CA GLY A 27 2.85 -2.79 11.84
C GLY A 27 3.44 -1.48 12.40
N ASP A 28 4.65 -1.56 12.94
CA ASP A 28 5.34 -0.57 13.77
C ASP A 28 5.83 0.71 13.03
N ALA A 29 5.32 1.03 11.88
CA ALA A 29 5.81 2.18 11.13
C ALA A 29 5.03 3.46 11.46
N THR A 30 5.73 4.47 11.89
CA THR A 30 5.21 5.82 12.14
C THR A 30 5.34 6.64 10.86
N ILE A 31 4.25 6.77 10.09
CA ILE A 31 4.21 7.69 8.95
C ILE A 31 3.20 8.80 9.23
N PRO A 32 3.61 10.08 9.19
CA PRO A 32 2.66 11.18 9.17
C PRO A 32 2.01 11.23 7.80
N ALA A 33 0.74 10.93 7.74
CA ALA A 33 -0.02 11.01 6.52
C ALA A 33 -1.29 11.83 6.73
N VAL A 34 -1.71 12.49 5.67
CA VAL A 34 -3.08 12.95 5.56
C VAL A 34 -3.92 11.69 5.36
N GLY A 35 -4.53 11.20 6.43
CA GLY A 35 -5.30 9.97 6.41
C GLY A 35 -5.30 9.23 7.75
N VAL A 36 -5.88 8.08 7.77
CA VAL A 36 -6.00 7.26 8.97
C VAL A 36 -4.66 6.66 9.34
N ARG A 37 -4.19 6.95 10.55
CA ARG A 37 -3.01 6.30 11.12
C ARG A 37 -3.44 5.02 11.85
N LEU A 38 -2.79 3.92 11.51
CA LEU A 38 -2.96 2.64 12.21
C LEU A 38 -1.67 2.16 12.89
N ALA A 39 -0.70 3.04 13.06
CA ALA A 39 0.56 2.69 13.70
C ALA A 39 0.32 2.19 15.13
N GLY A 40 0.55 0.91 15.36
CA GLY A 40 0.44 0.29 16.68
C GLY A 40 -0.98 -0.02 17.17
N GLU A 41 -2.02 0.31 16.41
CA GLU A 41 -3.40 -0.06 16.78
C GLU A 41 -3.83 -1.37 16.09
N PRO A 42 -4.53 -2.25 16.80
CA PRO A 42 -5.09 -3.45 16.18
C PRO A 42 -6.15 -3.05 15.13
N LEU A 43 -6.14 -3.74 14.01
CA LEU A 43 -7.10 -3.53 12.92
C LEU A 43 -8.47 -4.11 13.32
N THR A 44 -9.24 -3.32 14.06
CA THR A 44 -10.59 -3.69 14.51
C THR A 44 -11.63 -3.41 13.43
N GLU A 45 -12.80 -4.04 13.55
CA GLU A 45 -13.93 -3.79 12.65
C GLU A 45 -14.36 -2.30 12.65
N LEU A 46 -14.29 -1.65 13.79
CA LEU A 46 -14.59 -0.22 13.91
C LEU A 46 -13.59 0.64 13.10
N ILE A 47 -12.31 0.31 13.18
CA ILE A 47 -11.25 1.02 12.44
C ILE A 47 -11.41 0.77 10.94
N LEU A 48 -11.68 -0.46 10.51
CA LEU A 48 -11.94 -0.78 9.12
C LEU A 48 -13.12 0.01 8.56
N SER A 49 -14.23 0.05 9.28
CA SER A 49 -15.44 0.80 8.87
C SER A 49 -15.16 2.29 8.77
N ARG A 50 -14.37 2.85 9.68
CA ARG A 50 -13.95 4.25 9.63
C ARG A 50 -13.08 4.55 8.41
N ILE A 51 -12.10 3.69 8.11
CA ILE A 51 -11.24 3.83 6.93
C ILE A 51 -12.07 3.85 5.65
N VAL A 52 -12.97 2.90 5.51
CA VAL A 52 -13.87 2.80 4.36
C VAL A 52 -14.73 4.05 4.21
N ALA A 53 -15.31 4.55 5.31
CA ALA A 53 -16.10 5.76 5.31
C ALA A 53 -15.28 6.98 4.88
N GLU A 54 -14.08 7.17 5.40
CA GLU A 54 -13.20 8.27 5.03
C GLU A 54 -12.78 8.24 3.55
N ILE A 55 -12.55 7.04 3.01
CA ILE A 55 -12.24 6.86 1.58
C ILE A 55 -13.45 7.22 0.73
N ASN A 56 -14.64 6.73 1.08
CA ASN A 56 -15.86 6.97 0.31
C ASN A 56 -16.34 8.42 0.38
N ASP A 57 -16.09 9.10 1.49
CA ASP A 57 -16.44 10.52 1.67
C ASP A 57 -15.52 11.47 0.91
N ASN A 58 -14.41 10.97 0.38
CA ASN A 58 -13.45 11.79 -0.35
C ASN A 58 -13.45 11.48 -1.86
N PRO A 59 -14.21 12.23 -2.67
CA PRO A 59 -14.34 11.96 -4.11
C PRO A 59 -13.07 12.25 -4.92
N ILE A 60 -12.07 12.90 -4.31
CA ILE A 60 -10.78 13.21 -4.97
C ILE A 60 -9.84 12.02 -4.99
N LEU A 61 -10.13 10.99 -4.17
CA LEU A 61 -9.28 9.80 -4.09
C LEU A 61 -9.45 8.91 -5.32
N ASP A 62 -8.38 8.75 -6.10
CA ASP A 62 -8.35 7.82 -7.24
C ASP A 62 -7.98 6.40 -6.81
N GLY A 63 -7.25 6.25 -5.71
CA GLY A 63 -6.78 4.96 -5.24
C GLY A 63 -6.32 4.99 -3.80
N ILE A 64 -5.87 3.83 -3.35
CA ILE A 64 -5.41 3.58 -1.99
C ILE A 64 -4.00 3.00 -2.07
N THR A 65 -3.08 3.53 -1.27
CA THR A 65 -1.74 2.96 -1.13
C THR A 65 -1.55 2.37 0.25
N ILE A 66 -1.17 1.12 0.29
CA ILE A 66 -0.83 0.39 1.52
C ILE A 66 0.69 0.35 1.63
N SER A 67 1.21 0.92 2.70
CA SER A 67 2.63 1.11 2.91
C SER A 67 2.94 1.20 4.40
N GLY A 68 4.21 1.33 4.76
CA GLY A 68 4.65 1.48 6.15
C GLY A 68 5.66 0.41 6.52
N GLY A 69 5.56 -0.17 7.72
CA GLY A 69 6.13 -1.47 7.99
C GLY A 69 5.59 -2.44 6.94
N ASP A 70 6.27 -3.53 6.65
CA ASP A 70 5.85 -4.37 5.52
C ASP A 70 4.40 -4.87 5.71
N PRO A 71 3.46 -4.51 4.82
CA PRO A 71 2.07 -4.94 4.92
C PRO A 71 1.90 -6.46 4.94
N PHE A 72 2.79 -7.18 4.27
CA PHE A 72 2.79 -8.64 4.22
C PHE A 72 3.38 -9.31 5.47
N TYR A 73 3.85 -8.52 6.43
CA TYR A 73 4.28 -9.07 7.71
C TYR A 73 3.13 -9.77 8.47
N ASN A 74 1.92 -9.21 8.38
CA ASN A 74 0.70 -9.84 8.89
C ASN A 74 -0.30 -10.08 7.74
N PRO A 75 -0.19 -11.21 7.03
CA PRO A 75 -1.02 -11.46 5.86
C PRO A 75 -2.51 -11.62 6.17
N PHE A 76 -2.87 -12.06 7.37
CA PHE A 76 -4.27 -12.21 7.77
C PHE A 76 -4.96 -10.85 7.94
N ALA A 77 -4.31 -9.92 8.64
CA ALA A 77 -4.81 -8.56 8.78
C ALA A 77 -4.84 -7.83 7.43
N LEU A 78 -3.81 -8.01 6.61
CA LEU A 78 -3.74 -7.43 5.27
C LEU A 78 -4.88 -7.94 4.40
N LEU A 79 -5.14 -9.24 4.40
CA LEU A 79 -6.22 -9.84 3.59
C LEU A 79 -7.60 -9.32 4.00
N ALA A 80 -7.87 -9.23 5.31
CA ALA A 80 -9.12 -8.69 5.83
C ALA A 80 -9.33 -7.24 5.38
N LEU A 81 -8.29 -6.42 5.48
CA LEU A 81 -8.29 -5.04 5.02
C LEU A 81 -8.54 -4.93 3.52
N LEU A 82 -7.78 -5.66 2.71
CA LEU A 82 -7.88 -5.64 1.25
C LEU A 82 -9.28 -6.02 0.75
N ARG A 83 -9.88 -7.05 1.34
CA ARG A 83 -11.24 -7.47 1.02
C ARG A 83 -12.23 -6.34 1.25
N ARG A 84 -12.21 -5.74 2.43
CA ARG A 84 -13.11 -4.64 2.77
C ARG A 84 -12.91 -3.43 1.85
N LEU A 85 -11.67 -3.06 1.57
CA LEU A 85 -11.36 -1.96 0.66
C LEU A 85 -11.90 -2.21 -0.74
N LYS A 86 -11.71 -3.39 -1.29
CA LYS A 86 -12.21 -3.72 -2.63
C LYS A 86 -13.72 -3.80 -2.69
N GLU A 87 -14.36 -4.44 -1.73
CA GLU A 87 -15.82 -4.63 -1.70
C GLU A 87 -16.57 -3.34 -1.47
N GLU A 88 -16.06 -2.44 -0.63
CA GLU A 88 -16.80 -1.28 -0.17
C GLU A 88 -16.35 0.05 -0.80
N THR A 89 -15.16 0.12 -1.40
CA THR A 89 -14.67 1.36 -2.03
C THR A 89 -14.50 1.27 -3.54
N HIS A 90 -14.27 0.07 -4.07
CA HIS A 90 -13.96 -0.19 -5.50
C HIS A 90 -12.76 0.61 -6.03
N LYS A 91 -11.89 1.07 -5.15
CA LYS A 91 -10.71 1.88 -5.52
C LYS A 91 -9.56 1.00 -5.99
N ASN A 92 -8.68 1.59 -6.79
CA ASN A 92 -7.41 0.99 -7.16
C ASN A 92 -6.50 0.87 -5.93
N VAL A 93 -5.85 -0.28 -5.76
CA VAL A 93 -5.00 -0.55 -4.60
C VAL A 93 -3.56 -0.77 -5.02
N TRP A 94 -2.67 0.07 -4.50
CA TRP A 94 -1.23 -0.08 -4.54
C TRP A 94 -0.72 -0.61 -3.21
N CYS A 95 0.24 -1.52 -3.26
CA CYS A 95 0.85 -2.08 -2.06
C CYS A 95 2.37 -2.16 -2.21
N TYR A 96 3.07 -1.70 -1.18
CA TYR A 96 4.54 -1.77 -1.10
C TYR A 96 4.94 -2.93 -0.21
N THR A 97 5.99 -3.66 -0.61
CA THR A 97 6.54 -4.75 0.18
C THR A 97 8.02 -4.95 -0.08
N GLY A 98 8.75 -5.41 0.91
CA GLY A 98 10.13 -5.88 0.76
C GLY A 98 10.25 -7.31 0.24
N TYR A 99 9.15 -8.06 0.21
CA TYR A 99 9.12 -9.39 -0.42
C TYR A 99 9.16 -9.28 -1.94
N THR A 100 9.64 -10.30 -2.61
CA THR A 100 9.51 -10.41 -4.06
C THR A 100 8.18 -11.05 -4.44
N TYR A 101 7.63 -10.69 -5.58
CA TYR A 101 6.38 -11.26 -6.08
C TYR A 101 6.43 -12.79 -6.13
N GLU A 102 7.56 -13.33 -6.59
CA GLU A 102 7.78 -14.77 -6.70
C GLU A 102 7.78 -15.47 -5.32
N SER A 103 8.29 -14.80 -4.28
CA SER A 103 8.24 -15.34 -2.92
C SER A 103 6.82 -15.31 -2.35
N LEU A 104 6.06 -14.25 -2.65
CA LEU A 104 4.66 -14.15 -2.24
C LEU A 104 3.77 -15.20 -2.91
N LEU A 105 4.03 -15.53 -4.18
CA LEU A 105 3.29 -16.57 -4.89
C LEU A 105 3.48 -17.97 -4.28
N LYS A 106 4.64 -18.22 -3.70
CA LYS A 106 4.97 -19.51 -3.05
C LYS A 106 4.47 -19.62 -1.62
N ASP A 107 4.08 -18.51 -1.03
CA ASP A 107 3.61 -18.46 0.36
C ASP A 107 2.08 -18.57 0.40
N GLU A 108 1.58 -19.70 0.88
CA GLU A 108 0.13 -19.98 0.91
C GLU A 108 -0.68 -18.98 1.74
N THR A 109 -0.05 -18.36 2.75
CA THR A 109 -0.74 -17.36 3.60
C THR A 109 -0.74 -15.96 3.00
N ARG A 110 0.28 -15.61 2.23
CA ARG A 110 0.44 -14.27 1.61
C ARG A 110 -0.16 -14.18 0.22
N ARG A 111 -0.08 -15.26 -0.54
CA ARG A 111 -0.59 -15.32 -1.91
C ARG A 111 -2.02 -14.79 -2.08
N PRO A 112 -3.00 -15.11 -1.21
CA PRO A 112 -4.37 -14.61 -1.38
C PRO A 112 -4.49 -13.09 -1.37
N CYS A 113 -3.57 -12.38 -0.72
CA CYS A 113 -3.57 -10.92 -0.72
C CYS A 113 -3.35 -10.34 -2.11
N LEU A 114 -2.60 -11.02 -2.96
CA LEU A 114 -2.27 -10.55 -4.31
C LEU A 114 -3.52 -10.40 -5.20
N ASP A 115 -4.58 -11.14 -4.93
CA ASP A 115 -5.82 -11.08 -5.70
C ASP A 115 -6.56 -9.76 -5.54
N TYR A 116 -6.26 -9.02 -4.48
CA TYR A 116 -6.90 -7.74 -4.13
C TYR A 116 -6.02 -6.51 -4.38
N ILE A 117 -4.80 -6.70 -4.86
CA ILE A 117 -3.83 -5.64 -5.14
C ILE A 117 -3.77 -5.41 -6.64
N ASP A 118 -3.95 -4.17 -7.08
CA ASP A 118 -3.87 -3.82 -8.50
C ASP A 118 -2.43 -3.56 -8.94
N THR A 119 -1.66 -2.91 -8.08
CA THR A 119 -0.24 -2.65 -8.34
C THR A 119 0.59 -2.97 -7.10
N LEU A 120 1.58 -3.81 -7.28
CA LEU A 120 2.55 -4.18 -6.25
C LEU A 120 3.90 -3.52 -6.56
N VAL A 121 4.46 -2.82 -5.58
CA VAL A 121 5.86 -2.41 -5.62
C VAL A 121 6.64 -3.38 -4.74
N ASP A 122 7.40 -4.24 -5.37
CA ASP A 122 8.05 -5.38 -4.72
C ASP A 122 9.57 -5.22 -4.61
N GLY A 123 10.15 -6.00 -3.72
CA GLY A 123 11.58 -6.10 -3.52
C GLY A 123 12.09 -5.25 -2.36
N PRO A 124 13.17 -5.71 -1.70
CA PRO A 124 13.74 -5.00 -0.56
C PRO A 124 14.35 -3.66 -1.01
N PHE A 125 14.24 -2.65 -0.14
CA PHE A 125 14.98 -1.42 -0.34
C PHE A 125 16.49 -1.67 -0.14
N VAL A 126 17.28 -1.26 -1.14
CA VAL A 126 18.74 -1.38 -1.12
C VAL A 126 19.36 0.01 -1.20
N GLN A 127 20.02 0.45 -0.11
CA GLN A 127 20.58 1.79 -0.01
C GLN A 127 21.57 2.13 -1.13
N SER A 128 22.42 1.17 -1.52
CA SER A 128 23.39 1.36 -2.61
C SER A 128 22.75 1.53 -4.00
N LEU A 129 21.48 1.17 -4.15
CA LEU A 129 20.70 1.31 -5.37
C LEU A 129 19.65 2.41 -5.26
N PHE A 130 19.74 3.23 -4.21
CA PHE A 130 18.86 4.38 -4.04
C PHE A 130 19.02 5.37 -5.19
N ASP A 131 17.92 5.78 -5.75
CA ASP A 131 17.87 6.79 -6.81
C ASP A 131 16.61 7.65 -6.64
N PRO A 132 16.76 8.94 -6.28
CA PRO A 132 15.62 9.84 -6.08
C PRO A 132 14.89 10.20 -7.38
N ALA A 133 15.48 9.91 -8.53
CA ALA A 133 14.83 10.10 -9.83
C ALA A 133 13.83 9.00 -10.20
N LEU A 134 13.84 7.87 -9.47
CA LEU A 134 12.89 6.78 -9.70
C LEU A 134 11.47 7.19 -9.28
N SER A 135 10.51 6.88 -10.12
CA SER A 135 9.10 7.09 -9.80
C SER A 135 8.55 5.91 -8.96
N PHE A 136 7.87 6.24 -7.85
CA PHE A 136 7.14 5.29 -6.99
C PHE A 136 7.95 4.19 -6.32
N ARG A 137 9.26 4.26 -6.29
CA ARG A 137 10.17 3.31 -5.64
C ARG A 137 11.43 4.01 -5.18
N GLY A 138 12.09 3.44 -4.17
CA GLY A 138 13.27 4.05 -3.56
C GLY A 138 14.59 3.57 -4.14
N SER A 139 14.65 2.33 -4.61
CA SER A 139 15.87 1.73 -5.15
C SER A 139 15.60 1.01 -6.48
N SER A 140 16.60 0.97 -7.35
CA SER A 140 16.46 0.49 -8.73
C SER A 140 16.12 -1.00 -8.85
N ASN A 141 16.39 -1.79 -7.83
CA ASN A 141 16.03 -3.21 -7.78
C ASN A 141 14.54 -3.46 -7.53
N GLN A 142 13.81 -2.47 -7.02
CA GLN A 142 12.37 -2.60 -6.80
C GLN A 142 11.61 -2.51 -8.12
N ARG A 143 10.50 -3.26 -8.20
CA ARG A 143 9.70 -3.35 -9.43
C ARG A 143 8.29 -2.83 -9.18
N ILE A 144 7.69 -2.24 -10.20
CA ILE A 144 6.28 -1.84 -10.21
C ILE A 144 5.53 -2.86 -11.07
N LEU A 145 4.72 -3.69 -10.44
CA LEU A 145 4.01 -4.80 -11.06
C LEU A 145 2.51 -4.53 -11.07
N HIS A 146 1.93 -4.41 -12.25
CA HIS A 146 0.49 -4.23 -12.41
C HIS A 146 -0.20 -5.59 -12.43
N LEU A 147 -0.66 -6.06 -11.27
CA LEU A 147 -1.21 -7.40 -11.09
C LEU A 147 -2.57 -7.59 -11.78
N SER A 148 -3.34 -6.54 -11.96
CA SER A 148 -4.61 -6.58 -12.67
C SER A 148 -4.50 -7.09 -14.12
N LYS A 149 -3.30 -7.03 -14.71
CA LYS A 149 -3.04 -7.56 -16.05
C LYS A 149 -2.87 -9.08 -16.10
N TYR A 150 -2.69 -9.72 -14.95
CA TYR A 150 -2.43 -11.17 -14.84
C TYR A 150 -3.64 -11.97 -14.31
N ARG A 151 -4.79 -11.30 -14.17
CA ARG A 151 -6.05 -11.90 -13.72
C ARG A 151 -6.95 -12.23 -14.88
#